data_eecb147189f57dabe0134d06fe827ab2
#
_entry.id   eecb147189f57dabe0134d06fe827ab2
#
_cell.length_a   1.000
_cell.length_b   1.000
_cell.length_c   1.000
_cell.angle_alpha   90.00
_cell.angle_beta   90.00
_cell.angle_gamma   90.00
#
_symmetry.space_group_name_H-M   'P 1'
#
loop_
_entity.id
_entity.type
_entity.pdbx_description
1 polymer ?
#
loop_
_entity_poly.entity_id
_entity_poly.type
_entity_poly.pdbx_seq_one_letter_code
_entity_poly.pdbx_strand_id
1 'polypeptide(L)'
;MERMYDVIIIGGGPAGLAAAVYMARAQYKTLVIEKEKIGGLITITSEVVNYPGVIKTSGKELTEQMRLQAESFGAEFLLAEALESRLDGEIKEIVTDKGTFKALGVIMAMGAVPRQVGFTGEAEYRGRGFAAAEEAIFLTRYARHVTVLVRGDDFTCAGSIADEVKRHEQITVLYNTALLEVGGGDVLRYAVYENCKTGERTRYETPDATFGVFVFAGYVPVGGPLLEGLETDCEGYLVTDMNQKTNLDGVYGAGDLCIKNLRQVVTAV
;
A
#
# COMPACT_ATOMS: atom_id res chain seq x y z
N MET A 1 -29.45 1.58 19.97
CA MET A 1 -29.83 0.54 18.99
C MET A 1 -28.56 0.06 18.31
N GLU A 2 -28.25 -1.23 18.40
CA GLU A 2 -27.17 -1.82 17.62
C GLU A 2 -27.49 -1.66 16.12
N ARG A 3 -26.58 -1.01 15.37
CA ARG A 3 -26.78 -0.83 13.93
C ARG A 3 -26.32 -2.10 13.22
N MET A 4 -27.25 -2.84 12.67
CA MET A 4 -27.01 -4.00 11.82
C MET A 4 -26.86 -3.56 10.36
N TYR A 5 -25.81 -4.06 9.68
CA TYR A 5 -25.56 -3.88 8.26
C TYR A 5 -25.68 -5.23 7.53
N ASP A 6 -25.87 -5.21 6.23
CA ASP A 6 -25.74 -6.40 5.42
C ASP A 6 -24.26 -6.70 5.16
N VAL A 7 -23.47 -5.65 4.88
CA VAL A 7 -22.03 -5.76 4.63
C VAL A 7 -21.25 -4.64 5.33
N ILE A 8 -20.18 -5.00 6.00
CA ILE A 8 -19.14 -4.08 6.46
C ILE A 8 -17.89 -4.27 5.61
N ILE A 9 -17.33 -3.18 5.12
CA ILE A 9 -16.08 -3.15 4.35
C ILE A 9 -15.03 -2.47 5.23
N ILE A 10 -13.91 -3.15 5.50
CA ILE A 10 -12.80 -2.58 6.29
C ILE A 10 -11.71 -2.14 5.32
N GLY A 11 -11.48 -0.82 5.26
CA GLY A 11 -10.56 -0.16 4.34
C GLY A 11 -11.28 0.61 3.24
N GLY A 12 -11.03 1.93 3.21
CA GLY A 12 -11.60 2.89 2.26
C GLY A 12 -10.68 3.19 1.07
N GLY A 13 -9.75 2.29 0.72
CA GLY A 13 -8.95 2.36 -0.50
C GLY A 13 -9.73 1.96 -1.76
N PRO A 14 -9.09 1.94 -2.95
CA PRO A 14 -9.77 1.61 -4.22
C PRO A 14 -10.56 0.31 -4.19
N ALA A 15 -10.03 -0.75 -3.58
CA ALA A 15 -10.71 -2.04 -3.45
C ALA A 15 -12.01 -1.93 -2.64
N GLY A 16 -11.92 -1.31 -1.45
CA GLY A 16 -13.10 -1.12 -0.60
C GLY A 16 -14.13 -0.19 -1.21
N LEU A 17 -13.69 0.87 -1.90
CA LEU A 17 -14.57 1.79 -2.60
C LEU A 17 -15.29 1.09 -3.77
N ALA A 18 -14.58 0.27 -4.55
CA ALA A 18 -15.21 -0.52 -5.61
C ALA A 18 -16.23 -1.50 -5.05
N ALA A 19 -15.88 -2.24 -4.00
CA ALA A 19 -16.80 -3.13 -3.30
C ALA A 19 -18.04 -2.36 -2.79
N ALA A 20 -17.85 -1.17 -2.20
CA ALA A 20 -18.95 -0.34 -1.70
C ALA A 20 -19.91 0.10 -2.81
N VAL A 21 -19.40 0.48 -3.99
CA VAL A 21 -20.22 0.80 -5.16
C VAL A 21 -21.12 -0.37 -5.53
N TYR A 22 -20.56 -1.57 -5.61
CA TYR A 22 -21.33 -2.76 -6.04
C TYR A 22 -22.32 -3.24 -4.97
N MET A 23 -21.94 -3.24 -3.70
CA MET A 23 -22.82 -3.67 -2.61
C MET A 23 -23.97 -2.69 -2.42
N ALA A 24 -23.71 -1.38 -2.37
CA ALA A 24 -24.77 -0.38 -2.23
C ALA A 24 -25.69 -0.32 -3.47
N ARG A 25 -25.14 -0.46 -4.68
CA ARG A 25 -25.93 -0.57 -5.91
C ARG A 25 -26.86 -1.79 -5.91
N ALA A 26 -26.42 -2.89 -5.30
CA ALA A 26 -27.25 -4.09 -5.11
C ALA A 26 -28.25 -3.95 -3.95
N GLN A 27 -28.39 -2.76 -3.36
CA GLN A 27 -29.30 -2.42 -2.27
C GLN A 27 -28.94 -3.08 -0.92
N TYR A 28 -27.72 -3.56 -0.74
CA TYR A 28 -27.24 -3.98 0.55
C TYR A 28 -26.90 -2.75 1.41
N LYS A 29 -27.34 -2.77 2.67
CA LYS A 29 -26.97 -1.75 3.65
C LYS A 29 -25.48 -1.89 3.97
N THR A 30 -24.68 -1.01 3.40
CA THR A 30 -23.22 -1.11 3.35
C THR A 30 -22.56 -0.04 4.21
N LEU A 31 -21.64 -0.43 5.09
CA LEU A 31 -20.77 0.45 5.86
C LEU A 31 -19.31 0.25 5.45
N VAL A 32 -18.63 1.33 5.09
CA VAL A 32 -17.17 1.35 4.91
C VAL A 32 -16.53 1.96 6.16
N ILE A 33 -15.61 1.24 6.78
CA ILE A 33 -14.82 1.69 7.94
C ILE A 33 -13.40 1.99 7.46
N GLU A 34 -12.93 3.22 7.66
CA GLU A 34 -11.59 3.66 7.31
C GLU A 34 -10.93 4.35 8.51
N LYS A 35 -9.66 4.02 8.76
CA LYS A 35 -8.93 4.52 9.94
C LYS A 35 -8.56 6.00 9.83
N GLU A 36 -8.01 6.43 8.70
CA GLU A 36 -7.44 7.77 8.55
C GLU A 36 -8.24 8.62 7.57
N LYS A 37 -8.03 8.41 6.29
CA LYS A 37 -8.68 9.14 5.21
C LYS A 37 -9.13 8.19 4.11
N ILE A 38 -10.31 8.43 3.59
CA ILE A 38 -10.83 7.64 2.48
C ILE A 38 -9.96 7.87 1.24
N GLY A 39 -9.69 6.78 0.51
CA GLY A 39 -8.91 6.76 -0.71
C GLY A 39 -7.64 5.90 -0.62
N GLY A 40 -7.14 5.61 0.60
CA GLY A 40 -5.97 4.76 0.81
C GLY A 40 -4.67 5.36 0.28
N LEU A 41 -3.65 4.53 0.06
CA LEU A 41 -2.30 4.95 -0.31
C LEU A 41 -2.22 5.71 -1.63
N ILE A 42 -3.08 5.41 -2.61
CA ILE A 42 -3.03 6.07 -3.92
C ILE A 42 -3.28 7.59 -3.84
N THR A 43 -3.88 8.08 -2.76
CA THR A 43 -4.17 9.52 -2.58
C THR A 43 -2.93 10.42 -2.58
N ILE A 44 -1.74 9.87 -2.34
CA ILE A 44 -0.48 10.62 -2.40
C ILE A 44 0.08 10.73 -3.82
N THR A 45 -0.44 9.93 -4.76
CA THR A 45 0.00 9.92 -6.17
C THR A 45 -0.57 11.13 -6.89
N SER A 46 0.31 11.99 -7.38
CA SER A 46 -0.06 13.22 -8.08
C SER A 46 -0.65 12.98 -9.46
N GLU A 47 -0.26 11.90 -10.12
CA GLU A 47 -0.69 11.57 -11.48
C GLU A 47 -0.96 10.07 -11.64
N VAL A 48 -2.19 9.74 -12.07
CA VAL A 48 -2.64 8.39 -12.44
C VAL A 48 -3.06 8.43 -13.90
N VAL A 49 -2.36 7.67 -14.75
CA VAL A 49 -2.56 7.58 -16.21
C VAL A 49 -2.84 6.16 -16.69
N ASN A 50 -2.87 5.20 -15.78
CA ASN A 50 -2.99 3.78 -16.08
C ASN A 50 -4.29 3.13 -15.53
N TYR A 51 -5.29 3.96 -15.22
CA TYR A 51 -6.61 3.46 -14.85
C TYR A 51 -7.57 3.53 -16.05
N PRO A 52 -8.07 2.38 -16.56
CA PRO A 52 -8.92 2.35 -17.76
C PRO A 52 -10.15 3.24 -17.61
N GLY A 53 -10.45 4.02 -18.63
CA GLY A 53 -11.57 4.97 -18.65
C GLY A 53 -11.24 6.36 -18.10
N VAL A 54 -10.05 6.54 -17.51
CA VAL A 54 -9.57 7.84 -17.02
C VAL A 54 -8.23 8.15 -17.67
N ILE A 55 -8.18 9.18 -18.51
CA ILE A 55 -6.97 9.53 -19.28
C ILE A 55 -5.86 10.01 -18.35
N LYS A 56 -6.22 10.92 -17.40
CA LYS A 56 -5.31 11.51 -16.43
C LYS A 56 -6.09 12.08 -15.25
N THR A 57 -5.64 11.76 -14.04
CA THR A 57 -6.20 12.28 -12.79
C THR A 57 -5.14 12.18 -11.69
N SER A 58 -5.41 12.72 -10.50
CA SER A 58 -4.66 12.39 -9.29
C SER A 58 -5.29 11.20 -8.58
N GLY A 59 -4.49 10.50 -7.75
CA GLY A 59 -5.03 9.41 -6.94
C GLY A 59 -6.12 9.88 -5.98
N LYS A 60 -6.00 11.12 -5.47
CA LYS A 60 -7.01 11.75 -4.61
C LYS A 60 -8.33 11.99 -5.34
N GLU A 61 -8.28 12.55 -6.54
CA GLU A 61 -9.49 12.79 -7.34
C GLU A 61 -10.16 11.50 -7.78
N LEU A 62 -9.37 10.50 -8.20
CA LEU A 62 -9.90 9.20 -8.59
C LEU A 62 -10.70 8.56 -7.44
N THR A 63 -10.09 8.48 -6.26
CA THR A 63 -10.74 7.84 -5.10
C THR A 63 -11.91 8.66 -4.56
N GLU A 64 -11.86 9.99 -4.67
CA GLU A 64 -12.99 10.84 -4.32
C GLU A 64 -14.20 10.59 -5.25
N GLN A 65 -13.98 10.43 -6.56
CA GLN A 65 -15.06 10.05 -7.48
C GLN A 65 -15.65 8.68 -7.14
N MET A 66 -14.81 7.69 -6.79
CA MET A 66 -15.29 6.38 -6.36
C MET A 66 -16.11 6.47 -5.06
N ARG A 67 -15.68 7.29 -4.10
CA ARG A 67 -16.42 7.53 -2.84
C ARG A 67 -17.80 8.14 -3.12
N LEU A 68 -17.85 9.24 -3.89
CA LEU A 68 -19.10 9.91 -4.25
C LEU A 68 -20.04 8.95 -5.00
N GLN A 69 -19.50 8.10 -5.85
CA GLN A 69 -20.29 7.08 -6.55
C GLN A 69 -20.90 6.07 -5.57
N ALA A 70 -20.14 5.56 -4.60
CA ALA A 70 -20.65 4.66 -3.58
C ALA A 70 -21.74 5.32 -2.71
N GLU A 71 -21.51 6.57 -2.28
CA GLU A 71 -22.49 7.36 -1.53
C GLU A 71 -23.79 7.60 -2.32
N SER A 72 -23.70 7.83 -3.63
CA SER A 72 -24.89 8.02 -4.47
C SER A 72 -25.80 6.79 -4.52
N PHE A 73 -25.27 5.60 -4.22
CA PHE A 73 -26.03 4.36 -4.05
C PHE A 73 -26.42 4.07 -2.60
N GLY A 74 -26.02 4.88 -1.64
CA GLY A 74 -26.39 4.79 -0.23
C GLY A 74 -25.37 4.10 0.67
N ALA A 75 -24.10 3.92 0.23
CA ALA A 75 -23.04 3.46 1.12
C ALA A 75 -22.77 4.48 2.22
N GLU A 76 -22.68 4.00 3.46
CA GLU A 76 -22.28 4.79 4.63
C GLU A 76 -20.77 4.70 4.86
N PHE A 77 -20.17 5.80 5.31
CA PHE A 77 -18.73 5.87 5.61
C PHE A 77 -18.51 6.26 7.06
N LEU A 78 -17.61 5.54 7.74
CA LEU A 78 -17.21 5.81 9.11
C LEU A 78 -15.69 5.93 9.18
N LEU A 79 -15.20 7.10 9.59
CA LEU A 79 -13.80 7.26 9.98
C LEU A 79 -13.63 6.73 11.39
N ALA A 80 -13.11 5.50 11.53
CA ALA A 80 -12.84 4.81 12.78
C ALA A 80 -11.74 3.78 12.60
N GLU A 81 -10.98 3.52 13.66
CA GLU A 81 -10.00 2.43 13.66
C GLU A 81 -10.69 1.12 14.04
N ALA A 82 -10.68 0.15 13.11
CA ALA A 82 -11.06 -1.22 13.43
C ALA A 82 -9.92 -1.87 14.25
N LEU A 83 -10.25 -2.36 15.44
CA LEU A 83 -9.30 -2.87 16.42
C LEU A 83 -9.31 -4.41 16.50
N GLU A 84 -10.49 -5.01 16.36
CA GLU A 84 -10.73 -6.45 16.49
C GLU A 84 -11.86 -6.85 15.54
N SER A 85 -11.79 -8.03 15.00
CA SER A 85 -12.87 -8.67 14.25
C SER A 85 -13.25 -9.99 14.88
N ARG A 86 -14.56 -10.28 14.95
CA ARG A 86 -15.13 -11.56 15.35
C ARG A 86 -15.95 -12.07 14.20
N LEU A 87 -15.36 -12.98 13.43
CA LEU A 87 -15.85 -13.39 12.12
C LEU A 87 -16.53 -14.75 12.10
N ASP A 88 -16.51 -15.46 13.21
CA ASP A 88 -17.21 -16.74 13.37
C ASP A 88 -18.73 -16.55 13.46
N GLY A 89 -19.45 -17.54 12.98
CA GLY A 89 -20.90 -17.56 13.02
C GLY A 89 -21.58 -16.73 11.93
N GLU A 90 -22.90 -16.60 12.00
CA GLU A 90 -23.73 -15.93 11.02
C GLU A 90 -23.61 -14.40 11.08
N ILE A 91 -23.52 -13.85 12.28
CA ILE A 91 -23.36 -12.41 12.52
C ILE A 91 -21.91 -12.13 12.84
N LYS A 92 -21.27 -11.27 12.01
CA LYS A 92 -19.91 -10.79 12.18
C LYS A 92 -19.90 -9.52 13.02
N GLU A 93 -18.89 -9.33 13.87
CA GLU A 93 -18.72 -8.14 14.68
C GLU A 93 -17.38 -7.47 14.40
N ILE A 94 -17.40 -6.17 14.18
CA ILE A 94 -16.20 -5.34 14.04
C ILE A 94 -16.16 -4.35 15.20
N VAL A 95 -15.16 -4.50 16.05
CA VAL A 95 -14.89 -3.61 17.18
C VAL A 95 -14.02 -2.46 16.69
N THR A 96 -14.46 -1.24 16.95
CA THR A 96 -13.73 -0.01 16.59
C THR A 96 -13.55 0.89 17.79
N ASP A 97 -12.71 1.92 17.64
CA ASP A 97 -12.57 3.01 18.64
C ASP A 97 -13.87 3.82 18.85
N LYS A 98 -14.88 3.65 17.98
CA LYS A 98 -16.19 4.33 18.02
C LYS A 98 -17.36 3.39 18.33
N GLY A 99 -17.09 2.17 18.74
CA GLY A 99 -18.10 1.16 19.11
C GLY A 99 -18.03 -0.09 18.25
N THR A 100 -18.97 -1.00 18.49
CA THR A 100 -19.06 -2.28 17.79
C THR A 100 -20.17 -2.23 16.74
N PHE A 101 -19.85 -2.70 15.54
CA PHE A 101 -20.75 -2.79 14.39
C PHE A 101 -20.94 -4.26 14.00
N LYS A 102 -22.17 -4.59 13.57
CA LYS A 102 -22.54 -5.96 13.20
C LYS A 102 -22.97 -6.04 11.75
N ALA A 103 -22.62 -7.15 11.09
CA ALA A 103 -23.03 -7.42 9.71
C ALA A 103 -23.21 -8.91 9.44
N LEU A 104 -23.90 -9.25 8.35
CA LEU A 104 -23.99 -10.61 7.82
C LEU A 104 -22.73 -10.98 7.03
N GLY A 105 -22.11 -10.00 6.36
CA GLY A 105 -20.87 -10.18 5.59
C GLY A 105 -19.84 -9.13 5.87
N VAL A 106 -18.56 -9.50 5.70
CA VAL A 106 -17.41 -8.59 5.85
C VAL A 106 -16.50 -8.71 4.62
N ILE A 107 -16.04 -7.56 4.13
CA ILE A 107 -15.01 -7.49 3.07
C ILE A 107 -13.76 -6.86 3.68
N MET A 108 -12.66 -7.62 3.72
CA MET A 108 -11.36 -7.19 4.16
C MET A 108 -10.62 -6.50 3.01
N ALA A 109 -10.47 -5.17 3.08
CA ALA A 109 -9.88 -4.35 2.01
C ALA A 109 -8.81 -3.36 2.52
N MET A 110 -8.12 -3.71 3.64
CA MET A 110 -7.17 -2.83 4.32
C MET A 110 -5.88 -2.58 3.53
N GLY A 111 -5.67 -3.33 2.44
CA GLY A 111 -4.52 -3.16 1.56
C GLY A 111 -3.19 -3.60 2.16
N ALA A 112 -2.10 -3.04 1.64
CA ALA A 112 -0.74 -3.29 2.08
C ALA A 112 0.03 -1.98 2.15
N VAL A 113 1.04 -1.92 3.04
CA VAL A 113 1.89 -0.74 3.22
C VAL A 113 3.33 -1.06 2.84
N PRO A 114 4.13 -0.08 2.39
CA PRO A 114 5.54 -0.29 2.13
C PRO A 114 6.26 -0.89 3.33
N ARG A 115 7.05 -1.92 3.08
CA ARG A 115 7.88 -2.59 4.10
C ARG A 115 8.92 -1.61 4.64
N GLN A 116 9.07 -1.57 5.95
CA GLN A 116 10.18 -0.85 6.58
C GLN A 116 11.45 -1.69 6.48
N VAL A 117 12.57 -1.04 6.19
CA VAL A 117 13.89 -1.69 6.08
C VAL A 117 14.64 -1.65 7.41
N GLY A 118 14.34 -0.65 8.26
CA GLY A 118 14.86 -0.54 9.61
C GLY A 118 16.21 0.19 9.70
N PHE A 119 16.61 0.98 8.71
CA PHE A 119 17.79 1.81 8.82
C PHE A 119 17.56 3.05 9.70
N THR A 120 18.62 3.55 10.33
CA THR A 120 18.55 4.73 11.18
C THR A 120 18.10 5.96 10.36
N GLY A 121 17.09 6.68 10.85
CA GLY A 121 16.51 7.85 10.17
C GLY A 121 15.31 7.51 9.26
N GLU A 122 14.98 6.25 9.00
CA GLU A 122 13.85 5.88 8.12
C GLU A 122 12.54 6.51 8.57
N ALA A 123 12.23 6.45 9.84
CA ALA A 123 10.98 6.99 10.38
C ALA A 123 10.93 8.53 10.32
N GLU A 124 12.05 9.21 10.58
CA GLU A 124 12.16 10.67 10.63
C GLU A 124 11.98 11.30 9.24
N TYR A 125 12.51 10.64 8.19
CA TYR A 125 12.47 11.15 6.82
C TYR A 125 11.40 10.47 5.94
N ARG A 126 10.52 9.67 6.54
CA ARG A 126 9.44 8.96 5.83
C ARG A 126 8.43 9.92 5.22
N GLY A 127 7.96 9.57 4.01
CA GLY A 127 6.93 10.34 3.29
C GLY A 127 7.47 11.43 2.36
N ARG A 128 8.79 11.52 2.23
CA ARG A 128 9.45 12.49 1.35
C ARG A 128 9.99 11.88 0.04
N GLY A 129 9.45 10.72 -0.39
CA GLY A 129 9.79 10.11 -1.68
C GLY A 129 9.45 8.61 -1.78
N PHE A 130 8.83 8.22 -2.89
CA PHE A 130 8.50 6.83 -3.22
C PHE A 130 8.95 6.49 -4.64
N ALA A 131 9.32 5.25 -4.89
CA ALA A 131 9.22 4.42 -6.10
C ALA A 131 10.47 3.63 -6.57
N ALA A 132 10.30 2.42 -7.22
CA ALA A 132 11.30 1.41 -7.53
C ALA A 132 12.13 1.62 -8.82
N ALA A 133 12.60 0.53 -9.48
CA ALA A 133 13.52 0.60 -10.62
C ALA A 133 12.94 1.35 -11.83
N GLU A 134 11.65 1.19 -12.16
CA GLU A 134 10.95 2.05 -13.13
C GLU A 134 11.07 3.52 -12.76
N GLU A 135 11.04 3.80 -11.49
CA GLU A 135 11.14 5.14 -10.93
C GLU A 135 12.59 5.63 -10.85
N ALA A 136 13.58 4.76 -10.78
CA ALA A 136 14.97 5.21 -10.90
C ALA A 136 15.17 5.92 -12.25
N ILE A 137 14.62 5.38 -13.32
CA ILE A 137 14.61 6.02 -14.65
C ILE A 137 13.76 7.31 -14.61
N PHE A 138 12.58 7.28 -13.99
CA PHE A 138 11.75 8.48 -13.83
C PHE A 138 12.45 9.56 -13.02
N LEU A 139 13.14 9.19 -11.95
CA LEU A 139 13.88 10.10 -11.07
C LEU A 139 15.00 10.85 -11.80
N THR A 140 15.58 10.30 -12.87
CA THR A 140 16.59 11.01 -13.68
C THR A 140 16.07 12.30 -14.32
N ARG A 141 14.74 12.45 -14.44
CA ARG A 141 14.11 13.69 -14.92
C ARG A 141 14.20 14.83 -13.90
N TYR A 142 14.39 14.52 -12.63
CA TYR A 142 14.38 15.46 -11.51
C TYR A 142 15.72 15.53 -10.77
N ALA A 143 16.47 14.44 -10.76
CA ALA A 143 17.76 14.33 -10.13
C ALA A 143 18.89 14.37 -11.16
N ARG A 144 20.01 15.01 -10.80
CA ARG A 144 21.22 15.01 -11.64
C ARG A 144 21.84 13.63 -11.75
N HIS A 145 21.70 12.84 -10.70
CA HIS A 145 22.21 11.49 -10.59
C HIS A 145 21.33 10.65 -9.66
N VAL A 146 21.16 9.38 -9.97
CA VAL A 146 20.41 8.41 -9.17
C VAL A 146 21.34 7.25 -8.82
N THR A 147 21.47 6.94 -7.53
CA THR A 147 22.19 5.75 -7.05
C THR A 147 21.18 4.72 -6.57
N VAL A 148 21.20 3.55 -7.18
CA VAL A 148 20.32 2.43 -6.81
C VAL A 148 21.10 1.44 -5.95
N LEU A 149 20.65 1.21 -4.72
CA LEU A 149 21.23 0.20 -3.83
C LEU A 149 20.44 -1.10 -3.97
N VAL A 150 21.08 -2.15 -4.44
CA VAL A 150 20.50 -3.50 -4.62
C VAL A 150 21.11 -4.43 -3.56
N ARG A 151 20.28 -5.02 -2.70
CA ARG A 151 20.76 -5.89 -1.60
C ARG A 151 21.32 -7.22 -2.09
N GLY A 152 20.90 -7.68 -3.25
CA GLY A 152 21.34 -8.91 -3.89
C GLY A 152 22.41 -8.72 -4.97
N ASP A 153 22.72 -9.81 -5.66
CA ASP A 153 23.68 -9.84 -6.77
C ASP A 153 23.11 -9.22 -8.05
N ASP A 154 21.78 -9.13 -8.18
CA ASP A 154 21.09 -8.52 -9.32
C ASP A 154 19.70 -8.01 -8.91
N PHE A 155 19.04 -7.34 -9.84
CA PHE A 155 17.64 -6.92 -9.69
C PHE A 155 16.68 -8.11 -9.62
N THR A 156 15.59 -7.96 -8.89
CA THR A 156 14.49 -8.93 -8.83
C THR A 156 13.32 -8.58 -9.77
N CYS A 157 13.44 -7.49 -10.53
CA CYS A 157 12.42 -7.04 -11.49
C CYS A 157 12.62 -7.67 -12.89
N ALA A 158 11.69 -7.37 -13.83
CA ALA A 158 11.78 -7.83 -15.21
C ALA A 158 13.10 -7.42 -15.87
N GLY A 159 13.72 -8.34 -16.59
CA GLY A 159 15.06 -8.15 -17.17
C GLY A 159 15.18 -6.94 -18.09
N SER A 160 14.12 -6.60 -18.85
CA SER A 160 14.11 -5.42 -19.72
C SER A 160 14.30 -4.11 -18.97
N ILE A 161 13.67 -3.99 -17.79
CA ILE A 161 13.77 -2.80 -16.92
C ILE A 161 15.15 -2.74 -16.26
N ALA A 162 15.63 -3.89 -15.76
CA ALA A 162 16.97 -4.00 -15.20
C ALA A 162 18.05 -3.58 -16.20
N ASP A 163 17.92 -4.01 -17.46
CA ASP A 163 18.84 -3.68 -18.54
C ASP A 163 18.80 -2.18 -18.91
N GLU A 164 17.64 -1.54 -18.85
CA GLU A 164 17.49 -0.11 -19.08
C GLU A 164 18.18 0.69 -17.97
N VAL A 165 17.95 0.33 -16.71
CA VAL A 165 18.62 0.95 -15.55
C VAL A 165 20.13 0.80 -15.65
N LYS A 166 20.64 -0.39 -16.00
CA LYS A 166 22.09 -0.68 -16.12
C LYS A 166 22.77 0.14 -17.22
N ARG A 167 22.03 0.55 -18.25
CA ARG A 167 22.57 1.32 -19.41
C ARG A 167 22.41 2.84 -19.26
N HIS A 168 21.67 3.29 -18.23
CA HIS A 168 21.34 4.70 -18.11
C HIS A 168 22.53 5.50 -17.52
N GLU A 169 23.01 6.51 -18.26
CA GLU A 169 24.21 7.28 -17.90
C GLU A 169 24.12 8.03 -16.57
N GLN A 170 22.91 8.42 -16.15
CA GLN A 170 22.67 9.12 -14.88
C GLN A 170 22.40 8.15 -13.71
N ILE A 171 22.46 6.82 -13.92
CA ILE A 171 22.17 5.85 -12.88
C ILE A 171 23.42 5.05 -12.53
N THR A 172 23.75 4.99 -11.26
CA THR A 172 24.76 4.07 -10.72
C THR A 172 24.06 2.99 -9.90
N VAL A 173 24.38 1.72 -10.16
CA VAL A 173 23.85 0.59 -9.40
C VAL A 173 24.93 0.03 -8.50
N LEU A 174 24.66 -0.05 -7.20
CA LEU A 174 25.52 -0.67 -6.21
C LEU A 174 24.89 -1.96 -5.73
N TYR A 175 25.44 -3.08 -6.19
CA TYR A 175 24.98 -4.42 -5.82
C TYR A 175 25.49 -4.84 -4.44
N ASN A 176 24.79 -5.80 -3.81
CA ASN A 176 25.10 -6.30 -2.48
C ASN A 176 25.22 -5.18 -1.44
N THR A 177 24.43 -4.13 -1.60
CA THR A 177 24.56 -2.89 -0.80
C THR A 177 23.27 -2.61 -0.06
N ALA A 178 23.38 -2.36 1.24
CA ALA A 178 22.29 -2.00 2.12
C ALA A 178 22.48 -0.60 2.70
N LEU A 179 21.40 0.17 2.77
CA LEU A 179 21.38 1.44 3.49
C LEU A 179 21.34 1.17 5.00
N LEU A 180 22.21 1.83 5.76
CA LEU A 180 22.30 1.69 7.22
C LEU A 180 21.75 2.91 7.96
N GLU A 181 21.97 4.10 7.44
CA GLU A 181 21.64 5.34 8.11
C GLU A 181 21.45 6.48 7.11
N VAL A 182 20.53 7.39 7.43
CA VAL A 182 20.41 8.70 6.79
C VAL A 182 20.23 9.78 7.83
N GLY A 183 20.67 11.00 7.53
CA GLY A 183 20.52 12.11 8.44
C GLY A 183 20.85 13.46 7.81
N GLY A 184 20.74 14.55 8.61
CA GLY A 184 21.07 15.91 8.14
C GLY A 184 20.29 17.06 8.76
N GLY A 185 19.38 16.80 9.67
CA GLY A 185 18.50 17.81 10.29
C GLY A 185 17.24 18.03 9.47
N ASP A 186 16.91 19.28 9.10
CA ASP A 186 15.66 19.60 8.37
C ASP A 186 15.58 18.95 6.97
N VAL A 187 16.72 18.64 6.37
CA VAL A 187 16.83 17.96 5.07
C VAL A 187 17.92 16.91 5.12
N LEU A 188 17.83 15.91 4.23
CA LEU A 188 18.86 14.89 4.09
C LEU A 188 20.19 15.51 3.62
N ARG A 189 21.28 15.22 4.34
CA ARG A 189 22.63 15.68 4.05
C ARG A 189 23.62 14.54 3.87
N TYR A 190 23.38 13.38 4.50
CA TYR A 190 24.24 12.21 4.37
C TYR A 190 23.46 10.91 4.38
N ALA A 191 24.07 9.90 3.78
CA ALA A 191 23.66 8.51 3.82
C ALA A 191 24.86 7.61 4.09
N VAL A 192 24.69 6.58 4.92
CA VAL A 192 25.68 5.54 5.16
C VAL A 192 25.15 4.24 4.60
N TYR A 193 25.89 3.59 3.74
CA TYR A 193 25.55 2.30 3.19
C TYR A 193 26.74 1.33 3.28
N GLU A 194 26.45 0.04 3.32
CA GLU A 194 27.42 -1.03 3.52
C GLU A 194 27.30 -2.06 2.40
N ASN A 195 28.43 -2.48 1.89
CA ASN A 195 28.46 -3.68 1.05
C ASN A 195 28.30 -4.93 1.91
N CYS A 196 27.21 -5.65 1.76
CA CYS A 196 26.84 -6.80 2.59
C CYS A 196 27.79 -8.01 2.45
N LYS A 197 28.64 -8.06 1.40
CA LYS A 197 29.62 -9.13 1.21
C LYS A 197 30.98 -8.80 1.80
N THR A 198 31.41 -7.55 1.67
CA THR A 198 32.76 -7.12 2.13
C THR A 198 32.74 -6.47 3.51
N GLY A 199 31.58 -5.99 3.97
CA GLY A 199 31.45 -5.19 5.19
C GLY A 199 31.99 -3.75 5.03
N GLU A 200 32.36 -3.34 3.83
CA GLU A 200 32.87 -1.99 3.56
C GLU A 200 31.73 -0.98 3.68
N ARG A 201 31.96 0.06 4.48
CA ARG A 201 31.01 1.17 4.69
C ARG A 201 31.44 2.40 3.94
N THR A 202 30.49 3.00 3.25
CA THR A 202 30.66 4.27 2.55
C THR A 202 29.71 5.29 3.14
N ARG A 203 30.23 6.49 3.41
CA ARG A 203 29.44 7.66 3.80
C ARG A 203 29.38 8.65 2.62
N TYR A 204 28.17 8.84 2.09
CA TYR A 204 27.89 9.85 1.09
C TYR A 204 27.41 11.12 1.78
N GLU A 205 27.96 12.28 1.42
CA GLU A 205 27.62 13.57 2.00
C GLU A 205 27.37 14.64 0.93
N THR A 206 26.39 15.49 1.17
CA THR A 206 26.09 16.68 0.36
C THR A 206 25.95 17.91 1.23
N PRO A 207 27.05 18.57 1.64
CA PRO A 207 26.99 19.68 2.59
C PRO A 207 26.17 20.86 2.07
N ASP A 208 26.24 21.14 0.77
CA ASP A 208 25.59 22.30 0.13
C ASP A 208 24.33 21.95 -0.67
N ALA A 209 23.91 20.70 -0.68
CA ALA A 209 22.75 20.22 -1.42
C ALA A 209 21.89 19.29 -0.56
N THR A 210 20.76 18.84 -1.10
CA THR A 210 19.94 17.78 -0.52
C THR A 210 19.74 16.67 -1.52
N PHE A 211 19.34 15.49 -1.05
CA PHE A 211 18.96 14.36 -1.87
C PHE A 211 17.71 13.70 -1.31
N GLY A 212 17.04 12.89 -2.11
CA GLY A 212 15.93 12.04 -1.69
C GLY A 212 16.40 10.61 -1.53
N VAL A 213 15.84 9.90 -0.57
CA VAL A 213 15.99 8.45 -0.43
C VAL A 213 14.65 7.80 -0.68
N PHE A 214 14.63 6.84 -1.58
CA PHE A 214 13.45 6.11 -2.01
C PHE A 214 13.62 4.64 -1.63
N VAL A 215 12.69 4.07 -0.87
CA VAL A 215 12.80 2.70 -0.33
C VAL A 215 11.82 1.77 -1.02
N PHE A 216 12.35 0.70 -1.62
CA PHE A 216 11.60 -0.32 -2.36
C PHE A 216 11.89 -1.72 -1.83
N ALA A 217 11.42 -1.97 -0.63
CA ALA A 217 11.59 -3.26 0.04
C ALA A 217 10.34 -4.15 -0.07
N GLY A 218 9.47 -3.88 -1.03
CA GLY A 218 8.17 -4.55 -1.17
C GLY A 218 7.12 -3.99 -0.20
N TYR A 219 6.02 -4.72 -0.07
CA TYR A 219 4.88 -4.35 0.77
C TYR A 219 4.66 -5.40 1.85
N VAL A 220 3.96 -5.02 2.90
CA VAL A 220 3.43 -5.91 3.92
C VAL A 220 1.93 -5.68 4.05
N PRO A 221 1.12 -6.75 4.14
CA PRO A 221 -0.33 -6.61 4.29
C PRO A 221 -0.68 -5.94 5.62
N VAL A 222 -1.75 -5.17 5.61
CA VAL A 222 -2.32 -4.56 6.81
C VAL A 222 -3.40 -5.47 7.35
N GLY A 223 -3.27 -5.95 8.59
CA GLY A 223 -4.28 -6.85 9.15
C GLY A 223 -4.14 -7.04 10.66
N GLY A 224 -3.07 -7.69 11.11
CA GLY A 224 -2.88 -7.97 12.52
C GLY A 224 -4.10 -8.69 13.15
N PRO A 225 -4.64 -8.19 14.27
CA PRO A 225 -5.79 -8.79 14.98
C PRO A 225 -7.07 -8.89 14.12
N LEU A 226 -7.19 -8.09 13.06
CA LEU A 226 -8.36 -8.14 12.16
C LEU A 226 -8.40 -9.39 11.28
N LEU A 227 -7.27 -10.08 11.10
CA LEU A 227 -7.17 -11.32 10.33
C LEU A 227 -7.18 -12.58 11.20
N GLU A 228 -7.50 -12.48 12.49
CA GLU A 228 -7.58 -13.64 13.37
C GLU A 228 -8.63 -14.65 12.86
N GLY A 229 -8.23 -15.92 12.75
CA GLY A 229 -9.05 -17.00 12.19
C GLY A 229 -9.09 -17.08 10.68
N LEU A 230 -8.51 -16.10 9.95
CA LEU A 230 -8.39 -16.12 8.51
C LEU A 230 -7.07 -16.77 8.05
N GLU A 231 -7.11 -17.50 6.96
CA GLU A 231 -5.92 -18.08 6.35
C GLU A 231 -5.09 -17.01 5.65
N THR A 232 -3.79 -17.00 5.97
CA THR A 232 -2.79 -16.12 5.33
C THR A 232 -1.61 -16.94 4.84
N ASP A 233 -0.89 -16.40 3.84
CA ASP A 233 0.38 -16.98 3.40
C ASP A 233 1.53 -16.68 4.38
N CYS A 234 2.73 -17.16 4.06
CA CYS A 234 3.93 -16.95 4.88
C CYS A 234 4.39 -15.47 4.98
N GLU A 235 3.89 -14.59 4.11
CA GLU A 235 4.14 -13.15 4.15
C GLU A 235 3.00 -12.38 4.83
N GLY A 236 1.93 -13.06 5.25
CA GLY A 236 0.76 -12.50 5.92
C GLY A 236 -0.34 -11.99 4.98
N TYR A 237 -0.26 -12.25 3.68
CA TYR A 237 -1.32 -11.91 2.73
C TYR A 237 -2.50 -12.87 2.86
N LEU A 238 -3.70 -12.30 2.80
CA LEU A 238 -4.94 -13.05 2.92
C LEU A 238 -5.13 -14.01 1.74
N VAL A 239 -5.39 -15.28 2.06
CA VAL A 239 -5.72 -16.32 1.08
C VAL A 239 -7.18 -16.20 0.70
N THR A 240 -7.45 -16.12 -0.60
CA THR A 240 -8.81 -16.11 -1.15
C THR A 240 -8.92 -17.03 -2.37
N ASP A 241 -10.12 -17.53 -2.63
CA ASP A 241 -10.42 -18.23 -3.88
C ASP A 241 -10.63 -17.26 -5.05
N MET A 242 -10.97 -17.79 -6.23
CA MET A 242 -11.27 -17.00 -7.43
C MET A 242 -12.47 -16.06 -7.29
N ASN A 243 -13.36 -16.33 -6.31
CA ASN A 243 -14.53 -15.51 -5.99
C ASN A 243 -14.25 -14.55 -4.82
N GLN A 244 -12.99 -14.38 -4.45
CA GLN A 244 -12.55 -13.58 -3.32
C GLN A 244 -13.05 -14.06 -1.93
N LYS A 245 -13.51 -15.31 -1.83
CA LYS A 245 -13.92 -15.91 -0.56
C LYS A 245 -12.71 -16.34 0.25
N THR A 246 -12.77 -16.10 1.55
CA THR A 246 -11.81 -16.63 2.53
C THR A 246 -12.23 -18.03 3.02
N ASN A 247 -11.49 -18.57 3.97
CA ASN A 247 -11.84 -19.81 4.68
C ASN A 247 -13.09 -19.67 5.59
N LEU A 248 -13.55 -18.45 5.90
CA LEU A 248 -14.74 -18.19 6.72
C LEU A 248 -15.93 -17.75 5.88
N ASP A 249 -17.10 -18.38 6.10
CA ASP A 249 -18.33 -18.04 5.42
C ASP A 249 -18.75 -16.58 5.68
N GLY A 250 -19.15 -15.87 4.61
CA GLY A 250 -19.56 -14.47 4.67
C GLY A 250 -18.38 -13.50 4.81
N VAL A 251 -17.12 -13.98 4.74
CA VAL A 251 -15.92 -13.13 4.78
C VAL A 251 -15.18 -13.22 3.45
N TYR A 252 -14.86 -12.06 2.90
CA TYR A 252 -14.21 -11.88 1.60
C TYR A 252 -12.97 -11.02 1.74
N GLY A 253 -12.01 -11.19 0.83
CA GLY A 253 -10.84 -10.33 0.73
C GLY A 253 -10.83 -9.54 -0.57
N ALA A 254 -10.30 -8.33 -0.58
CA ALA A 254 -10.16 -7.52 -1.78
C ALA A 254 -8.87 -6.67 -1.77
N GLY A 255 -8.36 -6.40 -2.96
CA GLY A 255 -7.23 -5.49 -3.15
C GLY A 255 -5.87 -6.07 -2.72
N ASP A 256 -5.00 -5.19 -2.29
CA ASP A 256 -3.58 -5.50 -2.05
C ASP A 256 -3.33 -6.28 -0.76
N LEU A 257 -4.35 -6.46 0.06
CA LEU A 257 -4.33 -7.36 1.21
C LEU A 257 -4.22 -8.82 0.78
N CYS A 258 -4.77 -9.18 -0.38
CA CYS A 258 -4.82 -10.55 -0.87
C CYS A 258 -3.53 -10.95 -1.62
N ILE A 259 -3.31 -12.25 -1.75
CA ILE A 259 -2.24 -12.80 -2.59
C ILE A 259 -2.48 -12.38 -4.04
N LYS A 260 -1.54 -11.67 -4.63
CA LYS A 260 -1.58 -11.26 -6.05
C LYS A 260 -0.19 -10.94 -6.60
N ASN A 261 -0.04 -11.10 -7.91
CA ASN A 261 1.23 -10.84 -8.61
C ASN A 261 1.44 -9.35 -8.93
N LEU A 262 0.36 -8.61 -9.13
CA LEU A 262 0.42 -7.20 -9.54
C LEU A 262 -0.44 -6.35 -8.61
N ARG A 263 0.16 -5.31 -8.02
CA ARG A 263 -0.51 -4.32 -7.16
C ARG A 263 -0.64 -3.00 -7.89
N GLN A 264 -1.81 -2.80 -8.49
CA GLN A 264 -2.21 -1.57 -9.20
C GLN A 264 -3.66 -1.26 -8.85
N VAL A 265 -4.08 0.00 -9.02
CA VAL A 265 -5.48 0.37 -8.75
C VAL A 265 -6.45 -0.51 -9.54
N VAL A 266 -6.17 -0.74 -10.82
CA VAL A 266 -7.01 -1.58 -11.69
C VAL A 266 -7.10 -3.04 -11.27
N THR A 267 -6.12 -3.56 -10.54
CA THR A 267 -6.17 -4.93 -10.00
C THR A 267 -6.71 -5.01 -8.58
N ALA A 268 -6.92 -3.87 -7.95
CA ALA A 268 -7.49 -3.78 -6.61
C ALA A 268 -9.03 -3.68 -6.64
N VAL A 269 -9.60 -3.16 -7.74
CA VAL A 269 -11.04 -2.90 -7.92
C VAL A 269 -11.79 -4.05 -8.62
#